data_791a8db3504d0bb2c8d5b296ced4873c
#
_entry.id   791a8db3504d0bb2c8d5b296ced4873c
#
_cell.length_a   1.000
_cell.length_b   1.000
_cell.length_c   1.000
_cell.angle_alpha   90.00
_cell.angle_beta   90.00
_cell.angle_gamma   90.00
#
_symmetry.space_group_name_H-M   'P 1'
#
loop_
_entity.id
_entity.type
_entity.pdbx_description
1 polymer ?
#
loop_
_entity_poly.entity_id
_entity_poly.type
_entity_poly.pdbx_seq_one_letter_code
_entity_poly.pdbx_strand_id
1 'polypeptide(L)'
;MHETEVKGILSAQNGINIYRGCTHGCIYCDSRSKCYQMHHDFEDIEVKLNASRVLEDALRRKRKKCMIGTGAMSDSYIHLEEKLGNTRKCIELIYSYGFGLAIQTKSARILRDLDLLKKINDKTKCVVQMTLTTYDEALCKIIEPNVSTRSEEHTSELQSPPLS
;
A
#
# COMPACT_ATOMS: atom_id res chain seq x y z
N MET A 1 16.29 0.95 -7.94
CA MET A 1 15.79 0.08 -6.86
C MET A 1 16.99 -0.44 -6.09
N HIS A 2 16.94 -0.33 -4.78
CA HIS A 2 17.94 -0.92 -3.88
C HIS A 2 17.26 -1.63 -2.72
N GLU A 3 17.97 -2.59 -2.14
CA GLU A 3 17.47 -3.43 -1.06
C GLU A 3 18.06 -2.98 0.28
N THR A 4 17.25 -3.05 1.34
CA THR A 4 17.68 -2.68 2.69
C THR A 4 17.06 -3.60 3.74
N GLU A 5 17.71 -3.71 4.87
CA GLU A 5 17.14 -4.33 6.06
C GLU A 5 16.82 -3.26 7.12
N VAL A 6 15.63 -3.38 7.71
CA VAL A 6 15.15 -2.44 8.72
C VAL A 6 15.03 -3.10 10.09
N LYS A 7 15.19 -2.32 11.15
CA LYS A 7 15.00 -2.78 12.53
C LYS A 7 13.55 -2.84 12.97
N GLY A 8 12.66 -2.14 12.28
CA GLY A 8 11.24 -2.09 12.56
C GLY A 8 10.48 -1.48 11.39
N ILE A 9 9.20 -1.78 11.29
CA ILE A 9 8.34 -1.31 10.20
C ILE A 9 7.05 -0.64 10.73
N LEU A 10 6.57 -1.08 11.89
CA LEU A 10 5.33 -0.57 12.48
C LEU A 10 5.61 0.72 13.25
N SER A 11 4.98 1.80 12.83
CA SER A 11 5.04 3.10 13.51
C SER A 11 4.19 3.12 14.80
N ALA A 12 4.39 4.14 15.63
CA ALA A 12 3.59 4.38 16.83
C ALA A 12 2.10 4.57 16.51
N GLN A 13 1.78 5.05 15.33
CA GLN A 13 0.41 5.25 14.84
C GLN A 13 -0.14 4.07 14.05
N ASN A 14 0.49 2.91 14.16
CA ASN A 14 0.12 1.66 13.48
C ASN A 14 0.20 1.72 11.94
N GLY A 15 1.03 2.59 11.41
CA GLY A 15 1.33 2.66 9.98
C GLY A 15 2.53 1.79 9.62
N ILE A 16 2.50 1.19 8.45
CA ILE A 16 3.64 0.49 7.84
C ILE A 16 3.96 1.07 6.46
N ASN A 17 5.23 1.13 6.13
CA ASN A 17 5.71 1.44 4.79
C ASN A 17 6.56 0.27 4.30
N ILE A 18 5.99 -0.55 3.43
CA ILE A 18 6.63 -1.76 2.89
C ILE A 18 7.76 -1.37 1.93
N TYR A 19 7.50 -0.32 1.16
CA TYR A 19 8.46 0.32 0.26
C TYR A 19 8.73 1.75 0.71
N ARG A 20 9.82 2.33 0.25
CA ARG A 20 10.10 3.76 0.37
C ARG A 20 10.44 4.32 -1.00
N GLY A 21 9.76 5.39 -1.39
CA GLY A 21 9.71 5.86 -2.76
C GLY A 21 8.53 5.30 -3.53
N CYS A 22 8.24 5.86 -4.70
CA CYS A 22 7.08 5.50 -5.51
C CYS A 22 7.33 5.81 -6.98
N THR A 23 6.87 4.94 -7.86
CA THR A 23 7.02 5.06 -9.31
C THR A 23 5.77 5.54 -10.03
N HIS A 24 4.72 5.95 -9.32
CA HIS A 24 3.51 6.50 -9.92
C HIS A 24 3.72 7.83 -10.65
N GLY A 25 4.78 8.55 -10.29
CA GLY A 25 5.17 9.76 -11.00
C GLY A 25 4.28 10.98 -10.75
N CYS A 26 3.44 10.97 -9.72
CA CYS A 26 2.55 12.08 -9.39
C CYS A 26 3.36 13.38 -9.25
N ILE A 27 3.04 14.39 -10.06
CA ILE A 27 3.79 15.67 -10.08
C ILE A 27 3.58 16.50 -8.81
N TYR A 28 2.51 16.28 -8.07
CA TYR A 28 2.15 16.97 -6.83
C TYR A 28 2.50 16.18 -5.55
N CYS A 29 3.28 15.10 -5.67
CA CYS A 29 3.54 14.19 -4.55
C CYS A 29 4.31 14.86 -3.42
N ASP A 30 3.66 15.03 -2.28
CA ASP A 30 4.24 15.61 -1.06
C ASP A 30 5.35 14.74 -0.46
N SER A 31 5.26 13.42 -0.63
CA SER A 31 6.27 12.47 -0.13
C SER A 31 7.67 12.65 -0.73
N ARG A 32 7.80 13.46 -1.80
CA ARG A 32 9.10 13.91 -2.37
C ARG A 32 9.76 15.02 -1.54
N SER A 33 9.03 15.60 -0.61
CA SER A 33 9.51 16.72 0.19
C SER A 33 10.72 16.33 1.03
N LYS A 34 11.66 17.27 1.19
CA LYS A 34 12.86 17.10 2.02
C LYS A 34 12.57 16.80 3.49
N CYS A 35 11.37 17.15 3.98
CA CYS A 35 10.96 16.85 5.35
C CYS A 35 10.90 15.33 5.65
N TYR A 36 10.75 14.49 4.64
CA TYR A 36 10.76 13.03 4.77
C TYR A 36 12.16 12.41 4.72
N GLN A 37 13.22 13.25 4.65
CA GLN A 37 14.61 12.83 4.76
C GLN A 37 14.99 11.67 3.82
N MET A 38 14.55 11.75 2.56
CA MET A 38 15.00 10.83 1.52
C MET A 38 16.45 11.20 1.14
N HIS A 39 17.33 10.22 1.19
CA HIS A 39 18.75 10.39 0.84
C HIS A 39 19.08 9.85 -0.57
N HIS A 40 18.05 9.45 -1.32
CA HIS A 40 18.13 8.93 -2.68
C HIS A 40 16.96 9.48 -3.50
N ASP A 41 17.00 9.30 -4.80
CA ASP A 41 15.92 9.70 -5.69
C ASP A 41 14.62 8.99 -5.31
N PHE A 42 13.50 9.70 -5.39
CA PHE A 42 12.19 9.16 -4.96
C PHE A 42 11.74 7.97 -5.81
N GLU A 43 12.19 7.90 -7.05
CA GLU A 43 11.96 6.80 -7.99
C GLU A 43 12.91 5.61 -7.78
N ASP A 44 14.00 5.79 -7.05
CA ASP A 44 14.87 4.70 -6.64
C ASP A 44 14.28 4.00 -5.40
N ILE A 45 13.41 3.03 -5.67
CA ILE A 45 12.63 2.36 -4.64
C ILE A 45 13.53 1.60 -3.65
N GLU A 46 13.41 1.94 -2.38
CA GLU A 46 13.97 1.16 -1.28
C GLU A 46 13.03 -0.01 -0.96
N VAL A 47 13.52 -1.23 -1.14
CA VAL A 47 12.81 -2.47 -0.85
C VAL A 47 13.28 -3.02 0.49
N LYS A 48 12.39 -3.13 1.45
CA LYS A 48 12.69 -3.68 2.78
C LYS A 48 12.60 -5.20 2.74
N LEU A 49 13.76 -5.87 2.58
CA LEU A 49 13.84 -7.31 2.43
C LEU A 49 13.22 -8.09 3.59
N ASN A 50 13.38 -7.58 4.79
CA ASN A 50 12.90 -8.21 6.00
C ASN A 50 11.56 -7.67 6.50
N ALA A 51 10.80 -6.95 5.65
CA ALA A 51 9.53 -6.31 6.01
C ALA A 51 8.55 -7.25 6.72
N SER A 52 8.31 -8.43 6.15
CA SER A 52 7.40 -9.42 6.71
C SER A 52 7.86 -9.93 8.08
N ARG A 53 9.14 -10.22 8.26
CA ARG A 53 9.70 -10.70 9.53
C ARG A 53 9.56 -9.66 10.64
N VAL A 54 9.98 -8.41 10.38
CA VAL A 54 9.90 -7.35 11.40
C VAL A 54 8.46 -6.94 11.70
N LEU A 55 7.56 -7.05 10.70
CA LEU A 55 6.13 -6.86 10.92
C LEU A 55 5.56 -7.96 11.80
N GLU A 56 5.86 -9.22 11.52
CA GLU A 56 5.40 -10.35 12.34
C GLU A 56 5.82 -10.20 13.81
N ASP A 57 7.10 -9.87 14.05
CA ASP A 57 7.61 -9.63 15.39
C ASP A 57 6.89 -8.47 16.10
N ALA A 58 6.55 -7.41 15.37
CA ALA A 58 5.80 -6.29 15.91
C ALA A 58 4.35 -6.67 16.25
N LEU A 59 3.66 -7.39 15.35
CA LEU A 59 2.28 -7.84 15.56
C LEU A 59 2.18 -8.83 16.72
N ARG A 60 3.15 -9.74 16.86
CA ARG A 60 3.22 -10.71 17.96
C ARG A 60 3.32 -10.03 19.33
N ARG A 61 4.12 -8.97 19.42
CA ARG A 61 4.31 -8.20 20.67
C ARG A 61 3.15 -7.27 20.98
N LYS A 62 2.34 -6.92 19.99
CA LYS A 62 1.25 -5.96 20.16
C LYS A 62 0.04 -6.59 20.84
N ARG A 63 -0.21 -6.18 22.08
CA ARG A 63 -1.29 -6.76 22.93
C ARG A 63 -2.69 -6.32 22.48
N LYS A 64 -2.84 -5.07 22.04
CA LYS A 64 -4.14 -4.52 21.63
C LYS A 64 -4.29 -4.57 20.12
N LYS A 65 -5.36 -5.21 19.65
CA LYS A 65 -5.71 -5.24 18.22
C LYS A 65 -6.15 -3.85 17.75
N CYS A 66 -5.77 -3.51 16.54
CA CYS A 66 -6.06 -2.22 15.91
C CYS A 66 -6.08 -2.37 14.39
N MET A 67 -6.36 -1.28 13.70
CA MET A 67 -6.17 -1.15 12.26
C MET A 67 -4.68 -0.88 11.94
N ILE A 68 -4.13 -1.61 11.01
CA ILE A 68 -2.79 -1.36 10.47
C ILE A 68 -2.96 -0.59 9.16
N GLY A 69 -2.33 0.59 9.08
CA GLY A 69 -2.41 1.46 7.91
C GLY A 69 -1.23 1.30 6.97
N THR A 70 -1.44 1.36 5.66
CA THR A 70 -0.36 1.43 4.66
C THR A 70 -0.77 2.26 3.45
N GLY A 71 0.22 2.72 2.68
CA GLY A 71 -0.01 3.47 1.44
C GLY A 71 0.06 4.99 1.57
N ALA A 72 0.21 5.54 2.79
CA ALA A 72 0.21 6.99 2.99
C ALA A 72 1.48 7.69 2.45
N MET A 73 2.65 7.07 2.60
CA MET A 73 3.94 7.65 2.19
C MET A 73 4.42 7.11 0.85
N SER A 74 4.23 5.83 0.63
CA SER A 74 4.58 5.11 -0.59
C SER A 74 3.46 4.15 -0.90
N ASP A 75 3.02 4.09 -2.14
CA ASP A 75 1.98 3.16 -2.53
C ASP A 75 2.48 1.73 -2.35
N SER A 76 1.66 0.90 -1.72
CA SER A 76 1.99 -0.51 -1.50
C SER A 76 1.85 -1.37 -2.76
N TYR A 77 1.17 -0.85 -3.80
CA TYR A 77 0.94 -1.53 -5.08
C TYR A 77 1.67 -0.86 -6.24
N ILE A 78 2.92 -0.44 -6.02
CA ILE A 78 3.82 -0.05 -7.09
C ILE A 78 4.06 -1.23 -8.04
N HIS A 79 4.52 -0.95 -9.27
CA HIS A 79 4.72 -2.01 -10.28
C HIS A 79 5.67 -3.14 -9.84
N LEU A 80 6.64 -2.86 -8.96
CA LEU A 80 7.55 -3.88 -8.41
C LEU A 80 6.83 -4.94 -7.57
N GLU A 81 5.68 -4.60 -6.97
CA GLU A 81 4.91 -5.51 -6.13
C GLU A 81 4.41 -6.74 -6.89
N GLU A 82 4.23 -6.64 -8.21
CA GLU A 82 3.85 -7.78 -9.05
C GLU A 82 4.88 -8.91 -8.99
N LYS A 83 6.15 -8.55 -8.88
CA LYS A 83 7.26 -9.51 -8.82
C LYS A 83 7.63 -9.89 -7.39
N LEU A 84 7.61 -8.94 -6.48
CA LEU A 84 8.11 -9.11 -5.11
C LEU A 84 7.08 -9.74 -4.17
N GLY A 85 5.80 -9.39 -4.31
CA GLY A 85 4.73 -9.92 -3.48
C GLY A 85 4.85 -9.57 -1.98
N ASN A 86 5.60 -8.53 -1.63
CA ASN A 86 5.86 -8.17 -0.23
C ASN A 86 4.62 -7.61 0.47
N THR A 87 3.81 -6.85 -0.26
CA THR A 87 2.54 -6.32 0.26
C THR A 87 1.60 -7.47 0.62
N ARG A 88 1.43 -8.44 -0.28
CA ARG A 88 0.59 -9.61 -0.01
C ARG A 88 1.06 -10.37 1.23
N LYS A 89 2.36 -10.63 1.37
CA LYS A 89 2.93 -11.29 2.56
C LYS A 89 2.63 -10.52 3.85
N CYS A 90 2.75 -9.21 3.84
CA CYS A 90 2.43 -8.36 4.99
C CYS A 90 0.92 -8.42 5.33
N ILE A 91 0.05 -8.39 4.32
CA ILE A 91 -1.41 -8.48 4.50
C ILE A 91 -1.80 -9.87 5.06
N GLU A 92 -1.17 -10.95 4.61
CA GLU A 92 -1.37 -12.30 5.14
C GLU A 92 -1.03 -12.39 6.64
N LEU A 93 0.04 -11.73 7.08
CA LEU A 93 0.39 -11.63 8.50
C LEU A 93 -0.65 -10.83 9.29
N ILE A 94 -1.09 -9.69 8.77
CA ILE A 94 -2.15 -8.86 9.38
C ILE A 94 -3.42 -9.70 9.59
N TYR A 95 -3.83 -10.46 8.58
CA TYR A 95 -4.95 -11.40 8.67
C TYR A 95 -4.73 -12.48 9.72
N SER A 96 -3.59 -13.15 9.69
CA SER A 96 -3.27 -14.28 10.57
C SER A 96 -3.26 -13.88 12.04
N TYR A 97 -2.71 -12.72 12.34
CA TYR A 97 -2.66 -12.17 13.70
C TYR A 97 -3.94 -11.44 14.13
N GLY A 98 -4.97 -11.38 13.29
CA GLY A 98 -6.29 -10.83 13.64
C GLY A 98 -6.30 -9.32 13.82
N PHE A 99 -5.52 -8.59 13.03
CA PHE A 99 -5.57 -7.13 12.95
C PHE A 99 -6.47 -6.68 11.79
N GLY A 100 -6.99 -5.46 11.87
CA GLY A 100 -7.65 -4.81 10.75
C GLY A 100 -6.64 -4.19 9.78
N LEU A 101 -7.09 -3.85 8.60
CA LEU A 101 -6.28 -3.22 7.55
C LEU A 101 -6.95 -1.96 7.02
N ALA A 102 -6.18 -0.87 6.93
CA ALA A 102 -6.52 0.32 6.16
C ALA A 102 -5.45 0.53 5.09
N ILE A 103 -5.82 0.43 3.83
CA ILE A 103 -4.89 0.55 2.72
C ILE A 103 -5.29 1.69 1.78
N GLN A 104 -4.33 2.54 1.48
CA GLN A 104 -4.48 3.62 0.51
C GLN A 104 -3.63 3.31 -0.72
N THR A 105 -4.23 3.39 -1.89
CA THR A 105 -3.53 3.13 -3.16
C THR A 105 -4.15 3.94 -4.31
N LYS A 106 -3.37 4.10 -5.38
CA LYS A 106 -3.81 4.61 -6.68
C LYS A 106 -3.74 3.53 -7.77
N SER A 107 -3.51 2.28 -7.37
CA SER A 107 -3.22 1.20 -8.31
C SER A 107 -4.29 0.13 -8.34
N ALA A 108 -4.78 -0.20 -9.53
CA ALA A 108 -5.69 -1.33 -9.76
C ALA A 108 -5.05 -2.70 -9.41
N ARG A 109 -3.73 -2.76 -9.18
CA ARG A 109 -3.03 -3.98 -8.75
C ARG A 109 -3.55 -4.55 -7.43
N ILE A 110 -4.22 -3.74 -6.60
CA ILE A 110 -4.87 -4.20 -5.38
C ILE A 110 -5.90 -5.31 -5.63
N LEU A 111 -6.47 -5.39 -6.83
CA LEU A 111 -7.42 -6.44 -7.21
C LEU A 111 -6.85 -7.85 -7.11
N ARG A 112 -5.52 -8.00 -7.27
CA ARG A 112 -4.82 -9.27 -7.05
C ARG A 112 -5.09 -9.86 -5.67
N ASP A 113 -5.24 -9.01 -4.66
CA ASP A 113 -5.34 -9.41 -3.26
C ASP A 113 -6.77 -9.31 -2.70
N LEU A 114 -7.77 -9.15 -3.57
CA LEU A 114 -9.17 -8.97 -3.19
C LEU A 114 -9.72 -10.13 -2.34
N ASP A 115 -9.28 -11.36 -2.61
CA ASP A 115 -9.61 -12.55 -1.83
C ASP A 115 -9.20 -12.41 -0.37
N LEU A 116 -8.01 -11.88 -0.13
CA LEU A 116 -7.43 -11.69 1.19
C LEU A 116 -8.06 -10.48 1.91
N LEU A 117 -8.32 -9.41 1.18
CA LEU A 117 -8.99 -8.22 1.73
C LEU A 117 -10.40 -8.54 2.23
N LYS A 118 -11.16 -9.38 1.49
CA LYS A 118 -12.47 -9.88 1.92
C LYS A 118 -12.34 -10.70 3.20
N LYS A 119 -11.40 -11.64 3.29
CA LYS A 119 -11.18 -12.45 4.50
C LYS A 119 -10.84 -11.58 5.73
N ILE A 120 -10.07 -10.51 5.55
CA ILE A 120 -9.78 -9.56 6.62
C ILE A 120 -11.06 -8.84 7.05
N ASN A 121 -11.86 -8.39 6.08
CA ASN A 121 -13.11 -7.69 6.38
C ASN A 121 -14.11 -8.56 7.12
N ASP A 122 -14.20 -9.85 6.79
CA ASP A 122 -15.07 -10.81 7.45
C ASP A 122 -14.65 -11.12 8.90
N LYS A 123 -13.34 -11.15 9.14
CA LYS A 123 -12.75 -11.47 10.45
C LYS A 123 -12.65 -10.27 11.39
N THR A 124 -12.31 -9.11 10.83
CA THR A 124 -12.06 -7.87 11.57
C THR A 124 -12.67 -6.68 10.83
N LYS A 125 -11.82 -5.86 10.19
CA LYS A 125 -12.24 -4.75 9.32
C LYS A 125 -11.19 -4.48 8.26
N CYS A 126 -11.62 -4.27 7.03
CA CYS A 126 -10.77 -3.83 5.94
C CYS A 126 -11.33 -2.55 5.31
N VAL A 127 -10.47 -1.53 5.19
CA VAL A 127 -10.80 -0.28 4.50
C VAL A 127 -9.83 -0.10 3.36
N VAL A 128 -10.34 0.01 2.15
CA VAL A 128 -9.56 0.36 0.96
C VAL A 128 -9.94 1.77 0.53
N GLN A 129 -8.94 2.62 0.44
CA GLN A 129 -9.10 3.99 -0.05
C GLN A 129 -8.35 4.14 -1.36
N MET A 130 -9.08 4.36 -2.43
CA MET A 130 -8.51 4.73 -3.73
C MET A 130 -8.61 6.23 -3.93
N THR A 131 -7.50 6.85 -4.32
CA THR A 131 -7.48 8.27 -4.64
C THR A 131 -7.68 8.46 -6.13
N LEU A 132 -8.77 9.11 -6.49
CA LEU A 132 -9.08 9.52 -7.85
C LEU A 132 -8.94 11.05 -7.95
N THR A 133 -7.85 11.50 -8.58
CA THR A 133 -7.51 12.93 -8.63
C THR A 133 -8.30 13.69 -9.67
N THR A 134 -8.59 13.07 -10.81
CA THR A 134 -9.34 13.68 -11.92
C THR A 134 -10.14 12.63 -12.67
N TYR A 135 -11.26 13.10 -13.28
CA TYR A 135 -12.08 12.29 -14.19
C TYR A 135 -11.61 12.37 -15.66
N ASP A 136 -10.71 13.29 -15.97
CA ASP A 136 -10.14 13.44 -17.29
C ASP A 136 -8.93 12.54 -17.45
N GLU A 137 -9.02 11.53 -18.30
CA GLU A 137 -7.94 10.56 -18.52
C GLU A 137 -6.70 11.19 -19.16
N ALA A 138 -6.86 12.19 -20.02
CA ALA A 138 -5.74 12.87 -20.63
C ALA A 138 -4.97 13.70 -19.58
N LEU A 139 -5.70 14.40 -18.73
CA LEU A 139 -5.11 15.12 -17.60
C LEU A 139 -4.48 14.16 -16.58
N CYS A 140 -5.12 13.03 -16.29
CA CYS A 140 -4.57 12.01 -15.40
C CYS A 140 -3.18 11.55 -15.85
N LYS A 141 -3.02 11.24 -17.14
CA LYS A 141 -1.73 10.82 -17.71
C LYS A 141 -0.63 11.89 -17.62
N ILE A 142 -1.01 13.17 -17.51
CA ILE A 142 -0.05 14.26 -17.33
C ILE A 142 0.37 14.39 -15.87
N ILE A 143 -0.59 14.37 -14.94
CA ILE A 143 -0.34 14.63 -13.52
C ILE A 143 0.04 13.37 -12.74
N GLU A 144 -0.36 12.19 -13.21
CA GLU A 144 -0.19 10.87 -12.58
C GLU A 144 0.17 9.81 -13.65
N PRO A 145 1.31 9.92 -14.34
CA PRO A 145 1.57 9.18 -15.58
C PRO A 145 1.57 7.65 -15.43
N ASN A 146 1.83 7.12 -14.24
CA ASN A 146 1.92 5.67 -13.99
C ASN A 146 0.85 5.17 -13.02
N VAL A 147 -0.24 5.90 -12.86
CA VAL A 147 -1.38 5.54 -12.02
C VAL A 147 -2.49 4.91 -12.89
N SER A 148 -3.32 4.06 -12.28
CA SER A 148 -4.51 3.50 -12.92
C SER A 148 -5.46 4.60 -13.40
N THR A 149 -5.95 4.45 -14.61
CA THR A 149 -6.94 5.38 -15.15
C THR A 149 -8.33 5.11 -14.57
N ARG A 150 -9.26 6.06 -14.75
CA ARG A 150 -10.66 5.89 -14.34
C ARG A 150 -11.30 4.61 -14.91
N SER A 151 -10.99 4.26 -16.16
CA SER A 151 -11.51 3.04 -16.79
C SER A 151 -11.09 1.78 -16.04
N GLU A 152 -9.85 1.72 -15.58
CA GLU A 152 -9.33 0.60 -14.78
C GLU A 152 -9.94 0.56 -13.38
N GLU A 153 -10.15 1.71 -12.76
CA GLU A 153 -10.82 1.83 -11.45
C GLU A 153 -12.29 1.44 -11.53
N HIS A 154 -13.00 1.84 -12.59
CA HIS A 154 -14.40 1.44 -12.81
C HIS A 154 -14.55 -0.08 -12.97
N THR A 155 -13.60 -0.73 -13.63
CA THR A 155 -13.54 -2.21 -13.70
C THR A 155 -13.37 -2.80 -12.30
N SER A 156 -12.64 -2.15 -11.40
CA SER A 156 -12.48 -2.56 -10.01
C SER A 156 -13.79 -2.51 -9.22
N GLU A 157 -14.59 -1.46 -9.42
CA GLU A 157 -15.90 -1.32 -8.78
C GLU A 157 -16.87 -2.44 -9.21
N LEU A 158 -16.86 -2.80 -10.49
CA LEU A 158 -17.72 -3.88 -11.01
C LEU A 158 -17.36 -5.27 -10.45
N GLN A 159 -16.14 -5.47 -9.98
CA GLN A 159 -15.69 -6.71 -9.36
C GLN A 159 -15.95 -6.75 -7.84
N SER A 160 -16.31 -5.64 -7.23
CA SER A 160 -16.69 -5.59 -5.83
C SER A 160 -18.15 -6.05 -5.68
N PRO A 161 -18.47 -7.01 -4.77
CA PRO A 161 -19.85 -7.35 -4.51
C PRO A 161 -20.59 -6.13 -3.94
N PRO A 162 -21.88 -5.96 -4.24
CA PRO A 162 -22.66 -4.89 -3.63
C PRO A 162 -22.61 -5.03 -2.12
N LEU A 163 -22.39 -3.94 -1.43
CA LEU A 163 -22.48 -3.86 0.03
C LEU A 163 -23.92 -4.21 0.40
N SER A 164 -24.12 -5.38 0.98
CA SER A 164 -25.37 -5.81 1.59
C SER A 164 -25.53 -5.26 2.99
#